data_420207cc2a6bd7a0880944087686f5e4
#
_entry.id   420207cc2a6bd7a0880944087686f5e4
#
_cell.length_a   1.000
_cell.length_b   1.000
_cell.length_c   1.000
_cell.angle_alpha   90.00
_cell.angle_beta   90.00
_cell.angle_gamma   90.00
#
_symmetry.space_group_name_H-M   'P 1'
#
loop_
_entity.id
_entity.type
_entity.pdbx_description
1 polymer ?
#
loop_
_entity_poly.entity_id
_entity_poly.type
_entity_poly.pdbx_seq_one_letter_code
_entity_poly.pdbx_strand_id
1 'polypeptide(L)'
;NTVSKMDKTELEERLRLAQAFNATLKPSEILDPFTDQEKKQGVSEYANMLKVHERIGYVEIPAIEQEIPMYVGTSEDILQKGAGLLEGASLPVGGENTHTVITAHRGLPTAELFSQLDKMKKGDIFYLHVLDQVLAYQVDQIVTVEPNDFEPVLIQHGQDYATLLTCTPYMINSHRLLVRGKRIPYTAPIAERNRAVRERGQFWLWLLLGAMAVILLLLYRVYRNRRIVKGLEKQLEGRHVKD
;
A
#
# COMPACT_ATOMS: atom_id res chain seq x y z
N ASN A 1 13.18 12.01 4.51
CA ASN A 1 13.71 11.53 3.22
C ASN A 1 15.20 11.22 3.35
N THR A 2 15.55 9.97 3.66
CA THR A 2 16.96 9.57 3.89
C THR A 2 17.70 9.38 2.55
N VAL A 3 17.01 8.99 1.51
CA VAL A 3 17.54 8.88 0.14
C VAL A 3 18.00 10.23 -0.41
N SER A 4 17.37 11.33 0.00
CA SER A 4 17.75 12.71 -0.39
C SER A 4 19.13 13.15 0.12
N LYS A 5 19.79 12.38 1.00
CA LYS A 5 21.11 12.69 1.56
C LYS A 5 22.22 11.77 1.05
N MET A 6 21.89 10.77 0.24
CA MET A 6 22.89 9.86 -0.34
C MET A 6 23.54 10.49 -1.55
N ASP A 7 24.85 10.28 -1.69
CA ASP A 7 25.57 10.66 -2.92
C ASP A 7 25.10 9.79 -4.08
N LYS A 8 24.96 10.39 -5.26
CA LYS A 8 24.51 9.73 -6.49
C LYS A 8 25.39 8.51 -6.81
N THR A 9 26.68 8.58 -6.55
CA THR A 9 27.63 7.50 -6.76
C THR A 9 27.34 6.30 -5.84
N GLU A 10 27.02 6.54 -4.58
CA GLU A 10 26.66 5.50 -3.62
C GLU A 10 25.34 4.80 -4.02
N LEU A 11 24.40 5.57 -4.53
CA LEU A 11 23.11 5.07 -4.99
C LEU A 11 23.26 4.13 -6.20
N GLU A 12 24.05 4.55 -7.18
CA GLU A 12 24.35 3.77 -8.38
C GLU A 12 25.10 2.47 -8.03
N GLU A 13 26.03 2.52 -7.08
CA GLU A 13 26.76 1.33 -6.62
C GLU A 13 25.84 0.32 -5.92
N ARG A 14 24.97 0.79 -5.05
CA ARG A 14 23.97 -0.07 -4.37
C ARG A 14 23.03 -0.75 -5.35
N LEU A 15 22.56 -0.01 -6.33
CA LEU A 15 21.72 -0.55 -7.40
C LEU A 15 22.46 -1.64 -8.19
N ARG A 16 23.72 -1.38 -8.56
CA ARG A 16 24.56 -2.37 -9.26
C ARG A 16 24.80 -3.62 -8.45
N LEU A 17 25.06 -3.49 -7.16
CA LEU A 17 25.24 -4.65 -6.26
C LEU A 17 23.97 -5.46 -6.13
N ALA A 18 22.81 -4.82 -6.00
CA ALA A 18 21.52 -5.48 -5.92
C ALA A 18 21.17 -6.23 -7.24
N GLN A 19 21.47 -5.63 -8.38
CA GLN A 19 21.31 -6.28 -9.69
C GLN A 19 22.24 -7.47 -9.86
N ALA A 20 23.51 -7.33 -9.45
CA ALA A 20 24.48 -8.42 -9.48
C ALA A 20 24.05 -9.57 -8.58
N PHE A 21 23.50 -9.28 -7.39
CA PHE A 21 22.94 -10.29 -6.51
C PHE A 21 21.76 -11.01 -7.16
N ASN A 22 20.81 -10.28 -7.75
CA ASN A 22 19.68 -10.88 -8.46
C ASN A 22 20.15 -11.83 -9.58
N ALA A 23 21.23 -11.50 -10.27
CA ALA A 23 21.81 -12.36 -11.31
C ALA A 23 22.43 -13.67 -10.78
N THR A 24 22.74 -13.75 -9.49
CA THR A 24 23.28 -14.97 -8.85
C THR A 24 22.19 -15.85 -8.25
N LEU A 25 20.97 -15.34 -8.11
CA LEU A 25 19.87 -16.11 -7.54
C LEU A 25 19.54 -17.32 -8.41
N LYS A 26 19.52 -18.48 -7.77
CA LYS A 26 18.97 -19.69 -8.37
C LYS A 26 17.51 -19.81 -7.95
N PRO A 27 16.65 -20.43 -8.75
CA PRO A 27 15.32 -20.84 -8.31
C PRO A 27 15.48 -21.81 -7.12
N SER A 28 15.56 -21.31 -5.93
CA SER A 28 15.88 -22.08 -4.73
C SER A 28 14.83 -21.84 -3.66
N GLU A 29 14.76 -22.73 -2.75
CA GLU A 29 13.88 -22.88 -1.61
C GLU A 29 13.31 -21.55 -1.07
N ILE A 30 12.15 -21.18 -1.58
CA ILE A 30 11.32 -20.14 -1.02
C ILE A 30 10.46 -20.79 0.07
N LEU A 31 10.50 -20.24 1.28
CA LEU A 31 9.74 -20.75 2.42
C LEU A 31 8.53 -19.84 2.72
N ASP A 32 7.46 -20.42 3.28
CA ASP A 32 6.29 -19.66 3.66
C ASP A 32 6.63 -18.62 4.76
N PRO A 33 6.41 -17.33 4.51
CA PRO A 33 6.79 -16.25 5.42
C PRO A 33 5.99 -16.26 6.74
N PHE A 34 4.87 -17.00 6.79
CA PHE A 34 3.97 -17.04 7.94
C PHE A 34 4.10 -18.32 8.78
N THR A 35 4.99 -19.24 8.40
CA THR A 35 5.32 -20.41 9.24
C THR A 35 6.59 -20.15 10.04
N ASP A 36 6.57 -20.48 11.31
CA ASP A 36 7.70 -20.30 12.22
C ASP A 36 8.84 -21.27 11.90
N GLN A 37 10.05 -20.86 11.86
CA GLN A 37 11.21 -21.51 12.46
C GLN A 37 12.56 -21.37 11.76
N GLU A 38 12.72 -21.07 10.46
CA GLU A 38 14.07 -21.05 9.85
C GLU A 38 14.49 -19.72 9.21
N LYS A 39 13.80 -18.66 9.51
CA LYS A 39 13.89 -17.32 8.85
C LYS A 39 15.19 -16.53 9.09
N LYS A 40 16.16 -17.03 9.83
CA LYS A 40 17.18 -16.16 10.46
C LYS A 40 18.50 -16.02 9.71
N GLN A 41 18.83 -16.87 8.73
CA GLN A 41 20.19 -16.88 8.18
C GLN A 41 20.41 -16.12 6.86
N GLY A 42 19.39 -15.94 6.02
CA GLY A 42 19.52 -15.24 4.74
C GLY A 42 19.45 -13.71 4.81
N VAL A 43 18.88 -13.17 5.87
CA VAL A 43 18.50 -11.73 5.98
C VAL A 43 19.69 -10.78 6.05
N SER A 44 20.82 -11.21 6.59
CA SER A 44 21.97 -10.32 6.84
C SER A 44 22.69 -9.87 5.56
N GLU A 45 22.76 -10.70 4.55
CA GLU A 45 23.40 -10.35 3.26
C GLU A 45 22.54 -9.38 2.46
N TYR A 46 21.23 -9.63 2.38
CA TYR A 46 20.27 -8.74 1.72
C TYR A 46 20.25 -7.34 2.33
N ALA A 47 20.21 -7.26 3.66
CA ALA A 47 20.19 -6.00 4.38
C ALA A 47 21.42 -5.14 4.09
N ASN A 48 22.57 -5.75 3.85
CA ASN A 48 23.80 -5.03 3.56
C ASN A 48 23.82 -4.38 2.16
N MET A 49 23.15 -4.96 1.18
CA MET A 49 23.13 -4.46 -0.21
C MET A 49 22.20 -3.26 -0.41
N LEU A 50 21.09 -3.20 0.34
CA LEU A 50 20.10 -2.12 0.22
C LEU A 50 20.06 -1.18 1.44
N LYS A 51 21.05 -1.26 2.35
CA LYS A 51 21.05 -0.48 3.59
C LYS A 51 20.88 1.02 3.38
N VAL A 52 19.65 1.47 3.50
CA VAL A 52 19.31 2.85 3.82
C VAL A 52 18.46 2.83 5.11
N HIS A 53 19.04 2.39 6.23
CA HIS A 53 18.33 2.03 7.45
C HIS A 53 17.54 0.70 7.34
N GLU A 54 16.66 0.43 8.31
CA GLU A 54 15.81 -0.77 8.32
C GLU A 54 14.83 -0.84 7.15
N ARG A 55 14.44 0.31 6.60
CA ARG A 55 13.44 0.44 5.53
C ARG A 55 14.11 0.55 4.17
N ILE A 56 13.74 -0.31 3.22
CA ILE A 56 14.28 -0.32 1.85
C ILE A 56 13.46 0.50 0.85
N GLY A 57 12.23 0.86 1.20
CA GLY A 57 11.33 1.58 0.32
C GLY A 57 9.88 1.51 0.79
N TYR A 58 8.95 1.61 -0.16
CA TYR A 58 7.52 1.37 0.11
C TYR A 58 6.84 0.83 -1.15
N VAL A 59 5.75 0.09 -0.94
CA VAL A 59 4.83 -0.33 -2.00
C VAL A 59 3.62 0.60 -1.99
N GLU A 60 3.27 1.12 -3.18
CA GLU A 60 2.08 1.94 -3.42
C GLU A 60 1.08 1.13 -4.24
N ILE A 61 -0.15 1.01 -3.76
CA ILE A 61 -1.23 0.25 -4.39
C ILE A 61 -2.45 1.16 -4.54
N PRO A 62 -2.54 1.95 -5.61
CA PRO A 62 -3.60 2.96 -5.79
C PRO A 62 -5.02 2.37 -5.78
N ALA A 63 -5.19 1.14 -6.29
CA ALA A 63 -6.50 0.48 -6.39
C ALA A 63 -7.16 0.24 -5.01
N ILE A 64 -6.37 0.16 -3.95
CA ILE A 64 -6.83 -0.02 -2.57
C ILE A 64 -6.34 1.10 -1.63
N GLU A 65 -5.83 2.21 -2.20
CA GLU A 65 -5.37 3.41 -1.49
C GLU A 65 -4.34 3.13 -0.38
N GLN A 66 -3.39 2.19 -0.62
CA GLN A 66 -2.37 1.81 0.35
C GLN A 66 -0.97 2.28 -0.07
N GLU A 67 -0.24 2.81 0.89
CA GLU A 67 1.20 3.05 0.86
C GLU A 67 1.84 2.36 2.07
N ILE A 68 2.58 1.27 1.84
CA ILE A 68 3.07 0.40 2.90
C ILE A 68 4.59 0.39 2.87
N PRO A 69 5.27 0.74 3.99
CA PRO A 69 6.73 0.68 4.06
C PRO A 69 7.23 -0.75 3.88
N MET A 70 8.32 -0.91 3.12
CA MET A 70 8.98 -2.19 2.85
C MET A 70 10.27 -2.33 3.64
N TYR A 71 10.48 -3.52 4.15
CA TYR A 71 11.65 -3.92 4.94
C TYR A 71 12.27 -5.19 4.36
N VAL A 72 13.51 -5.49 4.75
CA VAL A 72 14.17 -6.76 4.40
C VAL A 72 13.75 -7.85 5.37
N GLY A 73 13.37 -9.01 4.83
CA GLY A 73 12.97 -10.18 5.62
C GLY A 73 11.51 -10.17 6.04
N THR A 74 11.09 -11.25 6.66
CA THR A 74 9.71 -11.55 6.99
C THR A 74 9.51 -11.95 8.46
N SER A 75 10.39 -11.49 9.36
CA SER A 75 10.19 -11.70 10.79
C SER A 75 8.90 -11.01 11.27
N GLU A 76 8.32 -11.52 12.33
CA GLU A 76 7.07 -10.96 12.89
C GLU A 76 7.22 -9.46 13.22
N ASP A 77 8.37 -9.04 13.78
CA ASP A 77 8.66 -7.64 14.08
C ASP A 77 8.62 -6.74 12.84
N ILE A 78 8.97 -7.28 11.67
CA ILE A 78 8.88 -6.58 10.38
C ILE A 78 7.44 -6.54 9.91
N LEU A 79 6.76 -7.69 9.89
CA LEU A 79 5.39 -7.79 9.39
C LEU A 79 4.36 -7.01 10.23
N GLN A 80 4.66 -6.75 11.50
CA GLN A 80 3.89 -5.85 12.35
C GLN A 80 4.04 -4.36 11.96
N LYS A 81 5.15 -3.97 11.33
CA LYS A 81 5.47 -2.58 10.95
C LYS A 81 5.10 -2.25 9.50
N GLY A 82 5.03 -3.26 8.64
CA GLY A 82 4.79 -3.05 7.20
C GLY A 82 4.90 -4.32 6.37
N ALA A 83 5.39 -4.17 5.16
CA ALA A 83 5.62 -5.27 4.24
C ALA A 83 7.08 -5.74 4.32
N GLY A 84 7.28 -7.04 4.21
CA GLY A 84 8.59 -7.69 4.21
C GLY A 84 8.95 -8.22 2.83
N LEU A 85 10.22 -8.14 2.47
CA LEU A 85 10.76 -8.82 1.30
C LEU A 85 10.98 -10.29 1.63
N LEU A 86 10.39 -11.18 0.84
CA LEU A 86 10.48 -12.62 1.05
C LEU A 86 11.91 -13.11 0.78
N GLU A 87 12.47 -13.88 1.72
CA GLU A 87 13.77 -14.47 1.60
C GLU A 87 13.80 -15.47 0.42
N GLY A 88 14.89 -15.45 -0.36
CA GLY A 88 15.03 -16.26 -1.58
C GLY A 88 14.42 -15.62 -2.84
N ALA A 89 13.59 -14.59 -2.71
CA ALA A 89 13.10 -13.81 -3.83
C ALA A 89 14.12 -12.76 -4.30
N SER A 90 13.91 -12.20 -5.50
CA SER A 90 14.76 -11.13 -6.03
C SER A 90 14.60 -9.83 -5.24
N LEU A 91 15.70 -9.09 -5.10
CA LEU A 91 15.67 -7.72 -4.58
C LEU A 91 14.81 -6.82 -5.49
N PRO A 92 14.06 -5.84 -4.92
CA PRO A 92 13.10 -5.04 -5.65
C PRO A 92 13.74 -3.92 -6.49
N VAL A 93 14.68 -4.29 -7.35
CA VAL A 93 15.38 -3.38 -8.28
C VAL A 93 15.02 -3.66 -9.75
N GLY A 94 14.15 -4.63 -9.98
CA GLY A 94 13.72 -5.04 -11.33
C GLY A 94 14.84 -5.69 -12.14
N GLY A 95 14.55 -5.95 -13.40
CA GLY A 95 15.45 -6.55 -14.37
C GLY A 95 14.97 -7.86 -14.93
N GLU A 96 15.55 -8.29 -16.04
CA GLU A 96 15.29 -9.61 -16.61
C GLU A 96 15.63 -10.74 -15.65
N ASN A 97 14.83 -11.78 -15.65
CA ASN A 97 14.99 -12.95 -14.78
C ASN A 97 14.90 -12.60 -13.28
N THR A 98 13.98 -11.68 -12.94
CA THR A 98 13.72 -11.32 -11.55
C THR A 98 12.27 -11.60 -11.17
N HIS A 99 12.06 -12.01 -9.93
CA HIS A 99 10.76 -12.10 -9.31
C HIS A 99 10.85 -11.64 -7.85
N THR A 100 10.44 -10.43 -7.61
CA THR A 100 10.37 -9.86 -6.25
C THR A 100 9.08 -10.30 -5.58
N VAL A 101 9.16 -10.77 -4.33
CA VAL A 101 7.96 -11.15 -3.55
C VAL A 101 7.92 -10.32 -2.28
N ILE A 102 6.81 -9.60 -2.12
CA ILE A 102 6.58 -8.71 -0.99
C ILE A 102 5.38 -9.25 -0.23
N THR A 103 5.56 -9.50 1.05
CA THR A 103 4.54 -10.07 1.92
C THR A 103 4.13 -9.09 3.01
N ALA A 104 2.86 -9.10 3.38
CA ALA A 104 2.34 -8.34 4.52
C ALA A 104 1.13 -9.04 5.12
N HIS A 105 0.86 -8.75 6.38
CA HIS A 105 -0.29 -9.28 7.10
C HIS A 105 -1.63 -8.86 6.47
N ARG A 106 -2.62 -9.72 6.70
CA ARG A 106 -4.04 -9.47 6.44
C ARG A 106 -4.82 -9.62 7.73
N GLY A 107 -5.54 -8.55 8.13
CA GLY A 107 -6.36 -8.58 9.35
C GLY A 107 -5.64 -8.20 10.64
N LEU A 108 -4.54 -7.44 10.56
CA LEU A 108 -3.92 -6.85 11.75
C LEU A 108 -4.84 -5.77 12.33
N PRO A 109 -5.14 -5.79 13.65
CA PRO A 109 -6.01 -4.79 14.26
C PRO A 109 -5.45 -3.36 14.20
N THR A 110 -4.13 -3.22 14.10
CA THR A 110 -3.40 -1.94 14.17
C THR A 110 -3.12 -1.32 12.82
N ALA A 111 -3.21 -2.08 11.72
CA ALA A 111 -2.87 -1.60 10.38
C ALA A 111 -3.61 -2.40 9.30
N GLU A 112 -4.05 -1.70 8.25
CA GLU A 112 -4.75 -2.35 7.14
C GLU A 112 -3.83 -3.21 6.27
N LEU A 113 -2.61 -2.77 6.02
CA LEU A 113 -1.60 -3.45 5.19
C LEU A 113 -2.22 -4.09 3.93
N PHE A 114 -2.13 -5.43 3.78
CA PHE A 114 -2.74 -6.16 2.66
C PHE A 114 -4.16 -6.67 2.92
N SER A 115 -4.88 -6.10 3.89
CA SER A 115 -6.24 -6.53 4.24
C SER A 115 -7.23 -6.45 3.07
N GLN A 116 -7.01 -5.52 2.16
CA GLN A 116 -7.87 -5.30 0.99
C GLN A 116 -7.26 -5.81 -0.33
N LEU A 117 -6.18 -6.60 -0.28
CA LEU A 117 -5.48 -7.07 -1.48
C LEU A 117 -6.38 -7.90 -2.42
N ASP A 118 -7.39 -8.57 -1.89
CA ASP A 118 -8.40 -9.32 -2.65
C ASP A 118 -9.33 -8.44 -3.51
N LYS A 119 -9.33 -7.13 -3.32
CA LYS A 119 -10.08 -6.19 -4.17
C LYS A 119 -9.35 -5.84 -5.47
N MET A 120 -8.08 -6.15 -5.57
CA MET A 120 -7.30 -5.91 -6.79
C MET A 120 -7.80 -6.78 -7.94
N LYS A 121 -7.63 -6.27 -9.15
CA LYS A 121 -8.06 -6.90 -10.40
C LYS A 121 -6.90 -6.95 -11.40
N LYS A 122 -6.99 -7.87 -12.35
CA LYS A 122 -6.08 -7.87 -13.50
C LYS A 122 -6.17 -6.53 -14.24
N GLY A 123 -5.01 -5.96 -14.56
CA GLY A 123 -4.89 -4.65 -15.17
C GLY A 123 -4.64 -3.50 -14.18
N ASP A 124 -4.90 -3.69 -12.88
CA ASP A 124 -4.51 -2.72 -11.86
C ASP A 124 -2.99 -2.56 -11.82
N ILE A 125 -2.52 -1.42 -11.33
CA ILE A 125 -1.09 -1.13 -11.27
C ILE A 125 -0.70 -0.88 -9.82
N PHE A 126 0.44 -1.43 -9.43
CA PHE A 126 1.10 -1.08 -8.18
C PHE A 126 2.55 -0.67 -8.45
N TYR A 127 3.14 0.04 -7.51
CA TYR A 127 4.47 0.61 -7.65
C TYR A 127 5.35 0.20 -6.47
N LEU A 128 6.61 -0.10 -6.79
CA LEU A 128 7.67 -0.28 -5.80
C LEU A 128 8.58 0.94 -5.85
N HIS A 129 8.64 1.68 -4.76
CA HIS A 129 9.51 2.82 -4.60
C HIS A 129 10.74 2.38 -3.80
N VAL A 130 11.87 2.22 -4.47
CA VAL A 130 13.11 1.70 -3.88
C VAL A 130 14.28 2.57 -4.32
N LEU A 131 15.11 3.01 -3.38
CA LEU A 131 16.17 3.97 -3.63
C LEU A 131 15.59 5.24 -4.29
N ASP A 132 16.04 5.59 -5.50
CA ASP A 132 15.55 6.69 -6.31
C ASP A 132 14.65 6.24 -7.48
N GLN A 133 14.31 4.94 -7.54
CA GLN A 133 13.55 4.35 -8.64
C GLN A 133 12.10 4.10 -8.26
N VAL A 134 11.23 4.21 -9.26
CA VAL A 134 9.84 3.77 -9.20
C VAL A 134 9.64 2.67 -10.22
N LEU A 135 9.36 1.48 -9.75
CA LEU A 135 9.11 0.31 -10.56
C LEU A 135 7.60 0.08 -10.66
N ALA A 136 7.04 0.17 -11.86
CA ALA A 136 5.62 -0.02 -12.10
C ALA A 136 5.33 -1.45 -12.56
N TYR A 137 4.34 -2.09 -11.94
CA TYR A 137 3.91 -3.45 -12.26
C TYR A 137 2.40 -3.47 -12.51
N GLN A 138 1.99 -4.04 -13.63
CA GLN A 138 0.58 -4.25 -13.95
C GLN A 138 0.17 -5.67 -13.62
N VAL A 139 -0.88 -5.82 -12.83
CA VAL A 139 -1.40 -7.11 -12.40
C VAL A 139 -1.82 -7.97 -13.61
N ASP A 140 -1.16 -9.10 -13.77
CA ASP A 140 -1.41 -10.09 -14.83
C ASP A 140 -2.02 -11.39 -14.27
N GLN A 141 -1.75 -11.72 -13.02
CA GLN A 141 -2.23 -12.95 -12.38
C GLN A 141 -2.67 -12.70 -10.93
N ILE A 142 -3.80 -13.31 -10.56
CA ILE A 142 -4.28 -13.37 -9.18
C ILE A 142 -4.66 -14.82 -8.93
N VAL A 143 -4.01 -15.46 -7.94
CA VAL A 143 -4.23 -16.86 -7.60
C VAL A 143 -4.23 -17.05 -6.09
N THR A 144 -4.94 -18.07 -5.64
CA THR A 144 -4.90 -18.56 -4.25
C THR A 144 -4.25 -19.93 -4.26
N VAL A 145 -3.25 -20.12 -3.42
CA VAL A 145 -2.45 -21.34 -3.34
C VAL A 145 -2.35 -21.86 -1.91
N GLU A 146 -1.96 -23.12 -1.76
CA GLU A 146 -1.59 -23.68 -0.46
C GLU A 146 -0.31 -23.01 0.08
N PRO A 147 -0.11 -22.99 1.41
CA PRO A 147 1.05 -22.33 2.02
C PRO A 147 2.42 -22.80 1.51
N ASN A 148 2.52 -24.02 1.01
CA ASN A 148 3.77 -24.63 0.53
C ASN A 148 3.91 -24.61 -1.00
N ASP A 149 2.97 -24.00 -1.72
CA ASP A 149 3.01 -23.92 -3.18
C ASP A 149 3.65 -22.58 -3.60
N PHE A 150 4.95 -22.62 -3.86
CA PHE A 150 5.74 -21.46 -4.30
C PHE A 150 6.04 -21.45 -5.80
N GLU A 151 5.53 -22.40 -6.57
CA GLU A 151 5.74 -22.41 -8.02
C GLU A 151 5.38 -21.06 -8.69
N PRO A 152 4.24 -20.39 -8.35
CA PRO A 152 3.85 -19.15 -8.99
C PRO A 152 4.77 -17.96 -8.72
N VAL A 153 5.65 -18.03 -7.71
CA VAL A 153 6.58 -16.96 -7.34
C VAL A 153 8.03 -17.24 -7.73
N LEU A 154 8.29 -18.34 -8.41
CA LEU A 154 9.62 -18.65 -8.92
C LEU A 154 10.02 -17.69 -10.05
N ILE A 155 11.33 -17.48 -10.18
CA ILE A 155 11.91 -16.65 -11.26
C ILE A 155 11.61 -17.34 -12.61
N GLN A 156 11.05 -16.59 -13.55
CA GLN A 156 10.78 -17.04 -14.91
C GLN A 156 11.72 -16.36 -15.88
N HIS A 157 12.29 -17.14 -16.80
CA HIS A 157 13.24 -16.63 -17.79
C HIS A 157 12.63 -15.52 -18.65
N GLY A 158 13.37 -14.42 -18.85
CA GLY A 158 12.97 -13.29 -19.67
C GLY A 158 11.88 -12.41 -19.04
N GLN A 159 11.50 -12.64 -17.78
CA GLN A 159 10.45 -11.88 -17.12
C GLN A 159 11.02 -11.01 -15.98
N ASP A 160 10.34 -9.89 -15.74
CA ASP A 160 10.49 -9.02 -14.57
C ASP A 160 9.12 -8.97 -13.88
N TYR A 161 8.99 -9.73 -12.79
CA TYR A 161 7.77 -9.84 -12.00
C TYR A 161 7.94 -9.29 -10.59
N ALA A 162 6.83 -8.81 -10.04
CA ALA A 162 6.67 -8.60 -8.62
C ALA A 162 5.35 -9.20 -8.15
N THR A 163 5.35 -9.87 -7.00
CA THR A 163 4.15 -10.48 -6.40
C THR A 163 3.91 -9.90 -5.01
N LEU A 164 2.67 -9.47 -4.77
CA LEU A 164 2.17 -9.13 -3.44
C LEU A 164 1.53 -10.37 -2.84
N LEU A 165 2.00 -10.80 -1.66
CA LEU A 165 1.60 -12.05 -1.00
C LEU A 165 0.95 -11.75 0.35
N THR A 166 -0.19 -12.39 0.63
CA THR A 166 -0.84 -12.30 1.94
C THR A 166 -1.61 -13.57 2.26
N CYS A 167 -2.04 -13.70 3.51
CA CYS A 167 -2.90 -14.79 3.96
C CYS A 167 -4.34 -14.64 3.46
N THR A 168 -5.01 -15.76 3.20
CA THR A 168 -6.43 -15.83 2.81
C THR A 168 -7.04 -17.17 3.24
N PRO A 169 -8.37 -17.30 3.46
CA PRO A 169 -9.35 -16.21 3.63
C PRO A 169 -9.06 -15.34 4.87
N TYR A 170 -9.68 -14.15 4.90
CA TYR A 170 -9.53 -13.21 6.02
C TYR A 170 -9.80 -13.90 7.37
N MET A 171 -8.90 -13.74 8.35
CA MET A 171 -8.91 -14.34 9.69
C MET A 171 -8.76 -15.88 9.74
N ILE A 172 -8.92 -16.60 8.63
CA ILE A 172 -8.73 -18.07 8.57
C ILE A 172 -7.28 -18.42 8.23
N ASN A 173 -6.69 -17.70 7.27
CA ASN A 173 -5.27 -17.76 6.89
C ASN A 173 -4.78 -19.13 6.41
N SER A 174 -5.69 -19.99 5.93
CA SER A 174 -5.37 -21.36 5.46
C SER A 174 -4.61 -21.41 4.14
N HIS A 175 -4.70 -20.36 3.34
CA HIS A 175 -4.09 -20.27 2.00
C HIS A 175 -3.30 -18.98 1.86
N ARG A 176 -2.64 -18.81 0.71
CA ARG A 176 -1.93 -17.58 0.33
C ARG A 176 -2.56 -16.98 -0.91
N LEU A 177 -2.86 -15.69 -0.86
CA LEU A 177 -3.30 -14.88 -2.00
C LEU A 177 -2.07 -14.24 -2.63
N LEU A 178 -1.86 -14.51 -3.91
CA LEU A 178 -0.79 -13.97 -4.72
C LEU A 178 -1.38 -13.04 -5.78
N VAL A 179 -0.95 -11.78 -5.77
CA VAL A 179 -1.27 -10.78 -6.79
C VAL A 179 0.02 -10.45 -7.52
N ARG A 180 0.23 -11.08 -8.69
CA ARG A 180 1.42 -10.90 -9.50
C ARG A 180 1.23 -9.78 -10.50
N GLY A 181 2.24 -8.93 -10.62
CA GLY A 181 2.35 -7.92 -11.65
C GLY A 181 3.56 -8.14 -12.55
N LYS A 182 3.38 -7.88 -13.83
CA LYS A 182 4.44 -7.82 -14.83
C LYS A 182 4.95 -6.39 -14.96
N ARG A 183 6.25 -6.22 -15.08
CA ARG A 183 6.90 -4.92 -15.27
C ARG A 183 6.33 -4.18 -16.47
N ILE A 184 6.00 -2.91 -16.25
CA ILE A 184 5.65 -1.96 -17.30
C ILE A 184 6.52 -0.70 -17.20
N PRO A 185 6.72 0.06 -18.28
CA PRO A 185 7.39 1.36 -18.19
C PRO A 185 6.67 2.29 -17.21
N TYR A 186 7.43 2.87 -16.29
CA TYR A 186 6.89 3.90 -15.41
C TYR A 186 6.72 5.20 -16.20
N THR A 187 5.49 5.68 -16.31
CA THR A 187 5.18 6.98 -16.90
C THR A 187 4.59 7.89 -15.82
N ALA A 188 5.27 8.99 -15.52
CA ALA A 188 4.84 9.97 -14.53
C ALA A 188 3.35 10.39 -14.65
N PRO A 189 2.76 10.51 -15.86
CA PRO A 189 1.32 10.82 -16.03
C PRO A 189 0.37 9.80 -15.40
N ILE A 190 0.78 8.55 -15.18
CA ILE A 190 -0.08 7.54 -14.53
C ILE A 190 -0.20 7.85 -13.03
N ALA A 191 0.93 8.17 -12.38
CA ALA A 191 0.96 8.53 -10.97
C ALA A 191 0.26 9.88 -10.72
N GLU A 192 0.48 10.88 -11.59
CA GLU A 192 -0.20 12.18 -11.52
C GLU A 192 -1.70 12.06 -11.74
N ARG A 193 -2.15 11.22 -12.68
CA ARG A 193 -3.56 10.96 -12.91
C ARG A 193 -4.24 10.32 -11.70
N ASN A 194 -3.58 9.37 -11.05
CA ASN A 194 -4.10 8.71 -9.85
C ASN A 194 -4.19 9.70 -8.66
N ARG A 195 -3.18 10.57 -8.49
CA ARG A 195 -3.21 11.67 -7.50
C ARG A 195 -4.33 12.67 -7.79
N ALA A 196 -4.48 13.10 -9.05
CA ALA A 196 -5.51 14.05 -9.46
C ALA A 196 -6.94 13.50 -9.26
N VAL A 197 -7.15 12.21 -9.45
CA VAL A 197 -8.45 11.55 -9.17
C VAL A 197 -8.73 11.56 -7.66
N ARG A 198 -7.74 11.26 -6.83
CA ARG A 198 -7.84 11.28 -5.36
C ARG A 198 -8.13 12.69 -4.82
N GLU A 199 -7.39 13.68 -5.29
CA GLU A 199 -7.59 15.09 -4.91
C GLU A 199 -8.96 15.63 -5.32
N ARG A 200 -9.43 15.24 -6.52
CA ARG A 200 -10.77 15.62 -7.01
C ARG A 200 -11.88 15.02 -6.13
N GLY A 201 -11.73 13.77 -5.68
CA GLY A 201 -12.66 13.13 -4.75
C GLY A 201 -12.75 13.84 -3.40
N GLN A 202 -11.60 14.19 -2.83
CA GLN A 202 -11.56 14.97 -1.57
C GLN A 202 -12.15 16.37 -1.72
N PHE A 203 -11.88 17.05 -2.83
CA PHE A 203 -12.45 18.36 -3.11
C PHE A 203 -14.00 18.35 -3.12
N TRP A 204 -14.61 17.37 -3.78
CA TRP A 204 -16.07 17.22 -3.78
C TRP A 204 -16.62 16.91 -2.38
N LEU A 205 -15.93 16.14 -1.59
CA LEU A 205 -16.31 15.88 -0.19
C LEU A 205 -16.34 17.17 0.64
N TRP A 206 -15.29 18.00 0.52
CA TRP A 206 -15.23 19.28 1.20
C TRP A 206 -16.34 20.24 0.75
N LEU A 207 -16.68 20.26 -0.54
CA LEU A 207 -17.81 21.05 -1.05
C LEU A 207 -19.14 20.59 -0.46
N LEU A 208 -19.39 19.27 -0.39
CA LEU A 208 -20.61 18.73 0.22
C LEU A 208 -20.71 19.07 1.71
N LEU A 209 -19.62 18.94 2.46
CA LEU A 209 -19.58 19.30 3.88
C LEU A 209 -19.84 20.82 4.07
N GLY A 210 -19.26 21.66 3.24
CA GLY A 210 -19.50 23.11 3.25
C GLY A 210 -20.95 23.46 2.95
N ALA A 211 -21.56 22.85 1.92
CA ALA A 211 -22.97 23.04 1.58
C ALA A 211 -23.90 22.61 2.72
N MET A 212 -23.61 21.47 3.34
CA MET A 212 -24.37 20.98 4.50
C MET A 212 -24.28 21.94 5.69
N ALA A 213 -23.10 22.49 5.98
CA ALA A 213 -22.91 23.50 7.04
C ALA A 213 -23.73 24.76 6.79
N VAL A 214 -23.77 25.24 5.53
CA VAL A 214 -24.61 26.41 5.15
C VAL A 214 -26.10 26.11 5.34
N ILE A 215 -26.56 24.92 4.92
CA ILE A 215 -27.96 24.52 5.10
C ILE A 215 -28.32 24.47 6.59
N LEU A 216 -27.48 23.89 7.43
CA LEU A 216 -27.70 23.86 8.88
C LEU A 216 -27.75 25.26 9.50
N LEU A 217 -26.91 26.18 9.04
CA LEU A 217 -26.89 27.58 9.48
C LEU A 217 -28.19 28.32 9.09
N LEU A 218 -28.68 28.07 7.88
CA LEU A 218 -29.95 28.65 7.41
C LEU A 218 -31.13 28.09 8.20
N LEU A 219 -31.17 26.77 8.43
CA LEU A 219 -32.21 26.15 9.26
C LEU A 219 -32.19 26.66 10.70
N TYR A 220 -31.00 26.81 11.29
CA TYR A 220 -30.85 27.43 12.61
C TYR A 220 -31.36 28.87 12.65
N ARG A 221 -31.07 29.70 11.63
CA ARG A 221 -31.57 31.07 11.50
C ARG A 221 -33.09 31.08 11.41
N VAL A 222 -33.69 30.23 10.57
CA VAL A 222 -35.15 30.14 10.45
C VAL A 222 -35.76 29.70 11.78
N TYR A 223 -35.20 28.70 12.43
CA TYR A 223 -35.66 28.23 13.76
C TYR A 223 -35.60 29.36 14.81
N ARG A 224 -34.48 30.08 14.86
CA ARG A 224 -34.29 31.23 15.77
C ARG A 224 -35.30 32.33 15.51
N ASN A 225 -35.52 32.71 14.25
CA ASN A 225 -36.49 33.74 13.89
C ASN A 225 -37.91 33.29 14.25
N ARG A 226 -38.31 32.06 14.02
CA ARG A 226 -39.62 31.50 14.44
C ARG A 226 -39.81 31.57 15.96
N ARG A 227 -38.77 31.33 16.75
CA ARG A 227 -38.79 31.47 18.22
C ARG A 227 -39.02 32.91 18.65
N ILE A 228 -38.35 33.86 17.99
CA ILE A 228 -38.48 35.31 18.27
C ILE A 228 -39.92 35.75 17.94
N VAL A 229 -40.45 35.41 16.79
CA VAL A 229 -41.82 35.76 16.38
C VAL A 229 -42.84 35.23 17.38
N LYS A 230 -42.76 33.93 17.74
CA LYS A 230 -43.66 33.33 18.76
C LYS A 230 -43.54 34.01 20.12
N GLY A 231 -42.35 34.48 20.50
CA GLY A 231 -42.14 35.26 21.72
C GLY A 231 -42.84 36.62 21.70
N LEU A 232 -42.79 37.34 20.55
CA LEU A 232 -43.45 38.62 20.34
C LEU A 232 -44.98 38.48 20.30
N GLU A 233 -45.52 37.46 19.61
CA GLU A 233 -46.96 37.14 19.58
C GLU A 233 -47.49 36.94 21.00
N LYS A 234 -46.80 36.15 21.82
CA LYS A 234 -47.20 35.91 23.21
C LYS A 234 -47.15 37.17 24.09
N GLN A 235 -46.25 38.11 23.80
CA GLN A 235 -46.20 39.40 24.50
C GLN A 235 -47.36 40.35 24.07
N LEU A 236 -47.76 40.30 22.79
CA LEU A 236 -48.92 41.07 22.28
C LEU A 236 -50.25 40.55 22.83
N GLU A 237 -50.44 39.22 22.84
CA GLU A 237 -51.63 38.61 23.46
C GLU A 237 -51.77 38.95 24.95
N GLY A 238 -50.62 38.94 25.69
CA GLY A 238 -50.63 39.30 27.13
C GLY A 238 -50.90 40.79 27.41
N ARG A 239 -50.81 41.72 26.44
CA ARG A 239 -51.18 43.13 26.58
C ARG A 239 -52.66 43.37 26.32
N HIS A 240 -53.30 42.66 25.40
CA HIS A 240 -54.73 42.79 25.09
C HIS A 240 -55.64 42.17 26.16
N VAL A 241 -55.13 41.51 27.14
CA VAL A 241 -55.90 40.94 28.26
C VAL A 241 -55.86 41.81 29.51
N LYS A 242 -55.15 42.96 29.48
CA LYS A 242 -55.01 43.90 30.62
C LYS A 242 -55.69 45.24 30.40
N ASP A 243 -56.36 45.45 29.29
CA ASP A 243 -57.29 46.56 29.02
C ASP A 243 -58.74 46.06 29.07
#